data_c98e5fc3cec8b8bde83e7e26145ee839
#
_entry.id   c98e5fc3cec8b8bde83e7e26145ee839
#
_cell.length_a   1.000
_cell.length_b   1.000
_cell.length_c   1.000
_cell.angle_alpha   90.00
_cell.angle_beta   90.00
_cell.angle_gamma   90.00
#
_symmetry.space_group_name_H-M   'P 1'
#
loop_
_entity.id
_entity.type
_entity.pdbx_description
1 polymer ?
#
loop_
_entity_poly.entity_id
_entity_poly.type
_entity_poly.pdbx_seq_one_letter_code
_entity_poly.pdbx_strand_id
1 'polypeptide(L)'
;MRKEVDELEDGSIYGAACGLGFASTENLFYGLGPGYLLVGTECAVILVIARSLSSTLLHASATSFTGHGIARYVVEKEPFSIVVRHYAAAVAVHAVFNASVLINPIYGFLVALIVAISGIEFTRRRIIDLDLRAGDVAYQEQLLQQPSRDDWWKHSGDKWRERTNSWENKKYRV
;
A
#
# COMPACT_ATOMS: atom_id res chain seq x y z
N MET A 1 -2.97 -5.59 -18.01
CA MET A 1 -2.12 -5.55 -16.82
C MET A 1 -1.31 -4.24 -16.65
N ARG A 2 -0.83 -3.59 -17.72
CA ARG A 2 -0.01 -2.36 -17.58
C ARG A 2 -0.80 -1.07 -17.24
N LYS A 3 -2.11 -1.10 -17.21
CA LYS A 3 -2.97 0.08 -16.92
C LYS A 3 -3.54 0.10 -15.50
N GLU A 4 -3.30 -0.93 -14.72
CA GLU A 4 -3.90 -1.12 -13.40
C GLU A 4 -2.87 -1.01 -12.26
N VAL A 5 -1.57 -0.97 -12.61
CA VAL A 5 -0.46 -0.72 -11.68
C VAL A 5 0.34 0.42 -12.29
N ASP A 6 -0.04 1.64 -11.97
CA ASP A 6 0.60 2.87 -12.44
C ASP A 6 1.31 3.62 -11.31
N GLU A 7 0.99 3.29 -10.04
CA GLU A 7 1.66 3.79 -8.85
C GLU A 7 2.29 2.66 -8.02
N LEU A 8 3.21 3.01 -7.13
CA LEU A 8 3.90 2.05 -6.27
C LEU A 8 2.99 1.45 -5.20
N GLU A 9 2.01 2.24 -4.76
CA GLU A 9 0.99 1.85 -3.79
C GLU A 9 0.10 0.73 -4.32
N ASP A 10 -0.26 0.76 -5.61
CA ASP A 10 -1.14 -0.23 -6.24
C ASP A 10 -0.63 -1.65 -6.03
N GLY A 11 0.66 -1.86 -6.24
CA GLY A 11 1.28 -3.17 -6.02
C GLY A 11 1.15 -3.64 -4.57
N SER A 12 1.32 -2.72 -3.61
CA SER A 12 1.19 -3.02 -2.18
C SER A 12 -0.26 -3.34 -1.80
N ILE A 13 -1.22 -2.57 -2.32
CA ILE A 13 -2.65 -2.73 -2.04
C ILE A 13 -3.17 -4.04 -2.66
N TYR A 14 -2.88 -4.29 -3.93
CA TYR A 14 -3.28 -5.53 -4.60
C TYR A 14 -2.61 -6.75 -3.99
N GLY A 15 -1.33 -6.64 -3.62
CA GLY A 15 -0.63 -7.67 -2.88
C GLY A 15 -1.31 -8.00 -1.56
N ALA A 16 -1.66 -6.98 -0.76
CA ALA A 16 -2.37 -7.16 0.50
C ALA A 16 -3.74 -7.85 0.29
N ALA A 17 -4.52 -7.41 -0.71
CA ALA A 17 -5.81 -8.02 -1.04
C ALA A 17 -5.68 -9.50 -1.43
N CYS A 18 -4.69 -9.86 -2.24
CA CYS A 18 -4.39 -11.25 -2.57
C CYS A 18 -4.03 -12.07 -1.33
N GLY A 19 -3.22 -11.52 -0.43
CA GLY A 19 -2.83 -12.17 0.82
C GLY A 19 -4.00 -12.42 1.76
N LEU A 20 -4.92 -11.47 1.87
CA LEU A 20 -6.16 -11.63 2.63
C LEU A 20 -7.05 -12.75 2.07
N GLY A 21 -7.21 -12.80 0.75
CA GLY A 21 -7.95 -13.87 0.07
C GLY A 21 -7.34 -15.25 0.30
N PHE A 22 -6.02 -15.36 0.18
CA PHE A 22 -5.30 -16.60 0.43
C PHE A 22 -5.44 -17.04 1.90
N ALA A 23 -5.23 -16.13 2.85
CA ALA A 23 -5.36 -16.41 4.28
C ALA A 23 -6.76 -16.91 4.65
N SER A 24 -7.81 -16.33 4.06
CA SER A 24 -9.19 -16.76 4.30
C SER A 24 -9.40 -18.21 3.88
N THR A 25 -8.90 -18.60 2.73
CA THR A 25 -8.97 -19.98 2.22
C THR A 25 -8.14 -20.93 3.09
N GLU A 26 -6.91 -20.56 3.42
CA GLU A 26 -6.02 -21.38 4.24
C GLU A 26 -6.60 -21.61 5.63
N ASN A 27 -7.12 -20.58 6.28
CA ASN A 27 -7.74 -20.69 7.61
C ASN A 27 -8.97 -21.61 7.59
N LEU A 28 -9.77 -21.55 6.51
CA LEU A 28 -10.90 -22.48 6.33
C LEU A 28 -10.42 -23.93 6.21
N PHE A 29 -9.38 -24.20 5.44
CA PHE A 29 -8.80 -25.54 5.32
C PHE A 29 -8.24 -26.06 6.64
N TYR A 30 -7.55 -25.23 7.42
CA TYR A 30 -7.07 -25.61 8.75
C TYR A 30 -8.20 -25.90 9.73
N GLY A 31 -9.29 -25.13 9.68
CA GLY A 31 -10.45 -25.31 10.54
C GLY A 31 -11.23 -26.58 10.22
N LEU A 32 -11.55 -26.80 8.95
CA LEU A 32 -12.37 -27.95 8.50
C LEU A 32 -11.57 -29.24 8.38
N GLY A 33 -10.26 -29.15 8.12
CA GLY A 33 -9.37 -30.32 7.97
C GLY A 33 -8.71 -30.72 9.30
N PRO A 34 -7.40 -30.43 9.48
CA PRO A 34 -6.65 -30.86 10.66
C PRO A 34 -7.27 -30.43 11.99
N GLY A 35 -7.82 -29.21 12.06
CA GLY A 35 -8.43 -28.70 13.29
C GLY A 35 -9.60 -29.56 13.73
N TYR A 36 -10.57 -29.79 12.86
CA TYR A 36 -11.76 -30.58 13.18
C TYR A 36 -11.41 -32.07 13.45
N LEU A 37 -10.58 -32.65 12.60
CA LEU A 37 -10.27 -34.07 12.67
C LEU A 37 -9.38 -34.46 13.87
N LEU A 38 -8.47 -33.58 14.29
CA LEU A 38 -7.48 -33.88 15.33
C LEU A 38 -7.91 -33.43 16.72
N VAL A 39 -8.65 -32.31 16.84
CA VAL A 39 -8.91 -31.65 18.13
C VAL A 39 -10.39 -31.41 18.44
N GLY A 40 -11.28 -31.81 17.52
CA GLY A 40 -12.73 -31.60 17.65
C GLY A 40 -13.21 -30.20 17.37
N THR A 41 -14.53 -30.01 17.34
CA THR A 41 -15.16 -28.78 16.85
C THR A 41 -14.79 -27.53 17.67
N GLU A 42 -14.79 -27.62 18.99
CA GLU A 42 -14.52 -26.46 19.86
C GLU A 42 -13.09 -25.94 19.68
N CYS A 43 -12.12 -26.85 19.70
CA CYS A 43 -10.71 -26.50 19.49
C CYS A 43 -10.43 -26.04 18.05
N ALA A 44 -11.15 -26.58 17.06
CA ALA A 44 -11.05 -26.11 15.68
C ALA A 44 -11.49 -24.65 15.53
N VAL A 45 -12.58 -24.25 16.17
CA VAL A 45 -13.04 -22.85 16.18
C VAL A 45 -12.00 -21.93 16.82
N ILE A 46 -11.44 -22.30 17.97
CA ILE A 46 -10.38 -21.52 18.63
C ILE A 46 -9.16 -21.42 17.73
N LEU A 47 -8.75 -22.51 17.08
CA LEU A 47 -7.63 -22.53 16.15
C LEU A 47 -7.84 -21.57 14.97
N VAL A 48 -9.04 -21.57 14.36
CA VAL A 48 -9.38 -20.67 13.24
C VAL A 48 -9.33 -19.22 13.70
N ILE A 49 -9.88 -18.88 14.86
CA ILE A 49 -9.85 -17.52 15.41
C ILE A 49 -8.40 -17.09 15.65
N ALA A 50 -7.57 -17.90 16.30
CA ALA A 50 -6.17 -17.61 16.57
C ALA A 50 -5.36 -17.40 15.29
N ARG A 51 -5.57 -18.26 14.29
CA ARG A 51 -4.95 -18.14 12.97
C ARG A 51 -5.42 -16.90 12.22
N SER A 52 -6.71 -16.58 12.31
CA SER A 52 -7.25 -15.39 11.64
C SER A 52 -6.65 -14.10 12.18
N LEU A 53 -6.29 -14.05 13.46
CA LEU A 53 -5.63 -12.89 14.05
C LEU A 53 -4.14 -12.76 13.66
N SER A 54 -3.42 -13.86 13.48
CA SER A 54 -1.97 -13.84 13.22
C SER A 54 -1.62 -14.11 11.76
N SER A 55 -2.10 -15.25 11.21
CA SER A 55 -1.78 -15.68 9.85
C SER A 55 -2.32 -14.73 8.77
N THR A 56 -3.55 -14.20 8.95
CA THR A 56 -4.14 -13.26 7.99
C THR A 56 -3.31 -11.98 7.86
N LEU A 57 -2.86 -11.43 8.97
CA LEU A 57 -2.01 -10.24 8.99
C LEU A 57 -0.65 -10.51 8.35
N LEU A 58 -0.08 -11.70 8.60
CA LEU A 58 1.17 -12.11 7.98
C LEU A 58 1.03 -12.20 6.46
N HIS A 59 0.01 -12.92 5.98
CA HIS A 59 -0.20 -13.09 4.53
C HIS A 59 -0.40 -11.75 3.84
N ALA A 60 -1.25 -10.87 4.39
CA ALA A 60 -1.46 -9.53 3.87
C ALA A 60 -0.15 -8.74 3.76
N SER A 61 0.69 -8.78 4.81
CA SER A 61 1.97 -8.08 4.84
C SER A 61 2.99 -8.66 3.86
N ALA A 62 3.15 -9.99 3.83
CA ALA A 62 4.13 -10.66 2.99
C ALA A 62 3.82 -10.49 1.49
N THR A 63 2.54 -10.62 1.11
CA THR A 63 2.11 -10.43 -0.28
C THR A 63 2.09 -8.96 -0.68
N SER A 64 1.76 -8.03 0.24
CA SER A 64 1.90 -6.59 0.01
C SER A 64 3.36 -6.21 -0.30
N PHE A 65 4.31 -6.76 0.45
CA PHE A 65 5.73 -6.55 0.20
C PHE A 65 6.17 -7.10 -1.16
N THR A 66 5.69 -8.27 -1.54
CA THR A 66 5.92 -8.84 -2.89
C THR A 66 5.31 -7.96 -3.98
N GLY A 67 4.06 -7.50 -3.77
CA GLY A 67 3.37 -6.60 -4.69
C GLY A 67 4.11 -5.28 -4.89
N HIS A 68 4.68 -4.71 -3.82
CA HIS A 68 5.55 -3.53 -3.91
C HIS A 68 6.78 -3.79 -4.83
N GLY A 69 7.42 -4.95 -4.71
CA GLY A 69 8.51 -5.33 -5.61
C GLY A 69 8.08 -5.43 -7.07
N ILE A 70 6.86 -5.91 -7.33
CA ILE A 70 6.26 -5.96 -8.68
C ILE A 70 6.00 -4.54 -9.21
N ALA A 71 5.43 -3.64 -8.39
CA ALA A 71 5.20 -2.25 -8.79
C ALA A 71 6.51 -1.54 -9.13
N ARG A 72 7.58 -1.71 -8.36
CA ARG A 72 8.90 -1.17 -8.68
C ARG A 72 9.43 -1.67 -10.03
N TYR A 73 9.25 -2.94 -10.33
CA TYR A 73 9.61 -3.49 -11.64
C TYR A 73 8.78 -2.88 -12.78
N VAL A 74 7.47 -2.68 -12.56
CA VAL A 74 6.54 -2.18 -13.61
C VAL A 74 6.64 -0.67 -13.77
N VAL A 75 6.63 0.09 -12.68
CA VAL A 75 6.55 1.56 -12.66
C VAL A 75 7.94 2.19 -12.78
N GLU A 76 8.87 1.81 -11.89
CA GLU A 76 10.23 2.37 -11.85
C GLU A 76 11.17 1.73 -12.87
N LYS A 77 10.72 0.69 -13.61
CA LYS A 77 11.54 -0.06 -14.58
C LYS A 77 12.79 -0.70 -13.98
N GLU A 78 12.73 -1.01 -12.70
CA GLU A 78 13.82 -1.73 -12.05
C GLU A 78 14.01 -3.15 -12.60
N PRO A 79 15.19 -3.76 -12.44
CA PRO A 79 15.44 -5.10 -12.94
C PRO A 79 14.58 -6.14 -12.21
N PHE A 80 14.17 -7.22 -12.88
CA PHE A 80 13.32 -8.28 -12.31
C PHE A 80 13.87 -8.89 -11.00
N SER A 81 15.18 -8.77 -10.77
CA SER A 81 15.79 -9.17 -9.50
C SER A 81 15.20 -8.48 -8.26
N ILE A 82 14.55 -7.31 -8.43
CA ILE A 82 13.85 -6.63 -7.32
C ILE A 82 12.63 -7.45 -6.88
N VAL A 83 11.86 -7.97 -7.83
CA VAL A 83 10.71 -8.85 -7.54
C VAL A 83 11.17 -10.10 -6.78
N VAL A 84 12.25 -10.74 -7.28
CA VAL A 84 12.81 -11.95 -6.65
C VAL A 84 13.25 -11.68 -5.21
N ARG A 85 13.90 -10.54 -4.95
CA ARG A 85 14.33 -10.17 -3.58
C ARG A 85 13.15 -9.95 -2.63
N HIS A 86 12.13 -9.24 -3.08
CA HIS A 86 10.91 -9.00 -2.27
C HIS A 86 10.17 -10.30 -2.00
N TYR A 87 10.01 -11.15 -3.02
CA TYR A 87 9.40 -12.47 -2.87
C TYR A 87 10.19 -13.38 -1.91
N ALA A 88 11.51 -13.45 -2.05
CA ALA A 88 12.36 -14.25 -1.17
C ALA A 88 12.28 -13.78 0.30
N ALA A 89 12.24 -12.47 0.53
CA ALA A 89 12.04 -11.91 1.87
C ALA A 89 10.66 -12.27 2.44
N ALA A 90 9.59 -12.18 1.63
CA ALA A 90 8.24 -12.58 2.03
C ALA A 90 8.18 -14.07 2.40
N VAL A 91 8.80 -14.93 1.61
CA VAL A 91 8.90 -16.39 1.88
C VAL A 91 9.68 -16.63 3.17
N ALA A 92 10.80 -15.95 3.41
CA ALA A 92 11.59 -16.09 4.62
C ALA A 92 10.79 -15.71 5.87
N VAL A 93 10.07 -14.58 5.84
CA VAL A 93 9.20 -14.15 6.94
C VAL A 93 8.09 -15.18 7.20
N HIS A 94 7.46 -15.69 6.15
CA HIS A 94 6.44 -16.73 6.27
C HIS A 94 6.99 -18.04 6.85
N ALA A 95 8.19 -18.45 6.46
CA ALA A 95 8.86 -19.65 6.99
C ALA A 95 9.20 -19.48 8.49
N VAL A 96 9.69 -18.31 8.91
CA VAL A 96 9.94 -18.02 10.32
C VAL A 96 8.66 -18.07 11.14
N PHE A 97 7.56 -17.50 10.62
CA PHE A 97 6.25 -17.59 11.25
C PHE A 97 5.82 -19.04 11.46
N ASN A 98 5.83 -19.85 10.41
CA ASN A 98 5.42 -21.26 10.50
C ASN A 98 6.33 -22.06 11.44
N ALA A 99 7.65 -21.87 11.37
CA ALA A 99 8.59 -22.52 12.27
C ALA A 99 8.33 -22.16 13.74
N SER A 100 8.05 -20.89 14.04
CA SER A 100 7.77 -20.44 15.40
C SER A 100 6.53 -21.10 16.02
N VAL A 101 5.47 -21.30 15.22
CA VAL A 101 4.25 -22.01 15.64
C VAL A 101 4.53 -23.50 15.92
N LEU A 102 5.43 -24.14 15.15
CA LEU A 102 5.79 -25.56 15.31
C LEU A 102 6.67 -25.83 16.55
N ILE A 103 7.48 -24.86 16.99
CA ILE A 103 8.39 -25.04 18.14
C ILE A 103 7.61 -25.17 19.44
N ASN A 104 6.69 -24.26 19.70
CA ASN A 104 5.80 -24.29 20.87
C ASN A 104 4.52 -23.50 20.54
N PRO A 105 3.33 -24.10 20.69
CA PRO A 105 2.07 -23.46 20.30
C PRO A 105 1.81 -22.10 20.96
N ILE A 106 2.19 -21.92 22.24
CA ILE A 106 1.95 -20.64 22.95
C ILE A 106 2.99 -19.60 22.57
N TYR A 107 4.28 -19.92 22.73
CA TYR A 107 5.37 -19.00 22.40
C TYR A 107 5.45 -18.76 20.89
N GLY A 108 5.23 -19.82 20.08
CA GLY A 108 5.15 -19.70 18.65
C GLY A 108 4.07 -18.72 18.20
N PHE A 109 2.86 -18.78 18.79
CA PHE A 109 1.78 -17.83 18.50
C PHE A 109 2.16 -16.38 18.82
N LEU A 110 2.81 -16.13 19.96
CA LEU A 110 3.27 -14.79 20.34
C LEU A 110 4.31 -14.25 19.36
N VAL A 111 5.31 -15.07 19.00
CA VAL A 111 6.31 -14.70 17.99
C VAL A 111 5.66 -14.46 16.64
N ALA A 112 4.73 -15.31 16.24
CA ALA A 112 3.96 -15.17 15.00
C ALA A 112 3.20 -13.84 14.95
N LEU A 113 2.56 -13.45 16.05
CA LEU A 113 1.84 -12.19 16.16
C LEU A 113 2.79 -10.98 16.06
N ILE A 114 3.95 -11.03 16.70
CA ILE A 114 4.97 -9.98 16.61
C ILE A 114 5.47 -9.83 15.16
N VAL A 115 5.75 -10.95 14.49
CA VAL A 115 6.17 -10.93 13.08
C VAL A 115 5.09 -10.34 12.19
N ALA A 116 3.82 -10.74 12.41
CA ALA A 116 2.69 -10.20 11.65
C ALA A 116 2.48 -8.70 11.86
N ILE A 117 2.50 -8.22 13.11
CA ILE A 117 2.37 -6.79 13.43
C ILE A 117 3.54 -6.00 12.84
N SER A 118 4.78 -6.51 12.95
CA SER A 118 5.96 -5.88 12.37
C SER A 118 5.86 -5.76 10.84
N GLY A 119 5.34 -6.80 10.18
CA GLY A 119 5.11 -6.79 8.74
C GLY A 119 4.06 -5.76 8.31
N ILE A 120 2.95 -5.64 9.05
CA ILE A 120 1.92 -4.62 8.80
C ILE A 120 2.48 -3.22 9.00
N GLU A 121 3.19 -2.98 10.11
CA GLU A 121 3.77 -1.68 10.41
C GLU A 121 4.80 -1.27 9.35
N PHE A 122 5.61 -2.23 8.87
CA PHE A 122 6.51 -1.99 7.75
C PHE A 122 5.76 -1.59 6.48
N THR A 123 4.71 -2.32 6.11
CA THR A 123 3.88 -2.03 4.93
C THR A 123 3.19 -0.67 5.07
N ARG A 124 2.59 -0.39 6.23
CA ARG A 124 1.95 0.90 6.52
C ARG A 124 2.91 2.07 6.37
N ARG A 125 4.12 1.96 6.91
CA ARG A 125 5.16 3.02 6.77
C ARG A 125 5.55 3.23 5.32
N ARG A 126 5.64 2.17 4.54
CA ARG A 126 5.95 2.27 3.12
C ARG A 126 4.87 2.99 2.33
N ILE A 127 3.61 2.67 2.56
CA ILE A 127 2.48 3.34 1.90
C ILE A 127 2.49 4.84 2.26
N ILE A 128 2.62 5.20 3.54
CA ILE A 128 2.68 6.60 3.97
C ILE A 128 3.87 7.36 3.34
N ASP A 129 5.06 6.74 3.28
CA ASP A 129 6.24 7.36 2.68
C ASP A 129 6.03 7.64 1.17
N LEU A 130 5.38 6.72 0.47
CA LEU A 130 5.04 6.88 -0.95
C LEU A 130 4.02 8.00 -1.17
N ASP A 131 2.96 8.04 -0.36
CA ASP A 131 1.91 9.07 -0.43
C ASP A 131 2.48 10.47 -0.16
N LEU A 132 3.36 10.61 0.83
CA LEU A 132 4.06 11.88 1.10
C LEU A 132 4.93 12.32 -0.08
N ARG A 133 5.66 11.41 -0.72
CA ARG A 133 6.48 11.71 -1.90
C ARG A 133 5.63 12.14 -3.10
N ALA A 134 4.51 11.47 -3.32
CA ALA A 134 3.58 11.83 -4.38
C ALA A 134 3.01 13.25 -4.14
N GLY A 135 2.64 13.58 -2.89
CA GLY A 135 2.21 14.93 -2.50
C GLY A 135 3.28 15.99 -2.72
N ASP A 136 4.55 15.71 -2.38
CA ASP A 136 5.67 16.63 -2.61
C ASP A 136 5.90 16.89 -4.10
N VAL A 137 5.84 15.84 -4.95
CA VAL A 137 5.99 15.99 -6.41
C VAL A 137 4.86 16.85 -6.98
N ALA A 138 3.60 16.58 -6.62
CA ALA A 138 2.46 17.36 -7.07
C ALA A 138 2.56 18.84 -6.64
N TYR A 139 3.05 19.11 -5.43
CA TYR A 139 3.29 20.46 -4.96
C TYR A 139 4.39 21.17 -5.76
N GLN A 140 5.50 20.48 -6.08
CA GLN A 140 6.56 21.04 -6.91
C GLN A 140 6.07 21.35 -8.34
N GLU A 141 5.28 20.47 -8.93
CA GLU A 141 4.66 20.71 -10.24
C GLU A 141 3.75 21.93 -10.23
N GLN A 142 2.95 22.11 -9.17
CA GLN A 142 2.12 23.32 -9.01
C GLN A 142 2.95 24.59 -8.92
N LEU A 143 4.08 24.56 -8.19
CA LEU A 143 4.99 25.71 -8.11
C LEU A 143 5.59 26.06 -9.48
N LEU A 144 5.94 25.07 -10.28
CA LEU A 144 6.48 25.27 -11.63
C LEU A 144 5.44 25.83 -12.62
N GLN A 145 4.15 25.54 -12.39
CA GLN A 145 3.05 26.05 -13.21
C GLN A 145 2.59 27.45 -12.79
N GLN A 146 3.01 27.93 -11.62
CA GLN A 146 2.69 29.29 -11.20
C GLN A 146 3.44 30.28 -12.10
N PRO A 147 2.76 31.35 -12.59
CA PRO A 147 3.43 32.41 -13.33
C PRO A 147 4.60 32.94 -12.50
N SER A 148 5.74 33.14 -13.15
CA SER A 148 6.90 33.69 -12.46
C SER A 148 6.53 34.99 -11.77
N ARG A 149 7.11 35.27 -10.61
CA ARG A 149 6.87 36.52 -9.87
C ARG A 149 7.14 37.75 -10.72
N ASP A 150 7.94 37.61 -11.76
CA ASP A 150 8.27 38.68 -12.71
C ASP A 150 7.21 38.84 -13.80
N ASP A 151 6.28 37.89 -13.98
CA ASP A 151 5.21 37.97 -14.98
C ASP A 151 3.87 38.48 -14.41
N TRP A 152 3.75 38.64 -13.08
CA TRP A 152 2.50 39.10 -12.47
C TRP A 152 2.05 40.49 -12.99
N TRP A 153 2.99 41.38 -13.34
CA TRP A 153 2.71 42.70 -13.85
C TRP A 153 2.15 42.68 -15.28
N LYS A 154 2.48 41.65 -16.09
CA LYS A 154 1.91 41.48 -17.43
C LYS A 154 0.41 41.20 -17.32
N HIS A 155 0.00 40.32 -16.42
CA HIS A 155 -1.42 40.03 -16.17
C HIS A 155 -2.16 41.12 -15.38
N SER A 156 -1.46 41.87 -14.54
CA SER A 156 -2.08 43.03 -13.85
C SER A 156 -2.31 44.17 -14.81
N GLY A 157 -1.42 44.43 -15.77
CA GLY A 157 -1.58 45.44 -16.80
C GLY A 157 -2.79 45.21 -17.69
N ASP A 158 -3.10 44.00 -18.06
CA ASP A 158 -4.27 43.65 -18.87
C ASP A 158 -5.58 43.87 -18.12
N LYS A 159 -5.64 43.50 -16.84
CA LYS A 159 -6.80 43.77 -15.97
C LYS A 159 -7.02 45.29 -15.72
N TRP A 160 -5.99 46.08 -15.72
CA TRP A 160 -6.11 47.53 -15.63
C TRP A 160 -6.60 48.13 -16.95
N ARG A 161 -6.11 47.68 -18.10
CA ARG A 161 -6.59 48.06 -19.43
C ARG A 161 -8.06 47.74 -19.65
N GLU A 162 -8.51 46.55 -19.26
CA GLU A 162 -9.92 46.16 -19.34
C GLU A 162 -10.81 47.06 -18.48
N ARG A 163 -10.36 47.39 -17.27
CA ARG A 163 -11.08 48.33 -16.39
C ARG A 163 -11.17 49.75 -16.96
N THR A 164 -10.08 50.29 -17.48
CA THR A 164 -10.07 51.62 -18.07
C THR A 164 -10.96 51.69 -19.31
N ASN A 165 -10.90 50.71 -20.20
CA ASN A 165 -11.80 50.61 -21.36
C ASN A 165 -13.27 50.49 -20.96
N SER A 166 -13.57 49.79 -19.87
CA SER A 166 -14.93 49.70 -19.33
C SER A 166 -15.47 51.04 -18.81
N TRP A 167 -14.62 51.86 -18.22
CA TRP A 167 -15.00 53.21 -17.74
C TRP A 167 -15.18 54.21 -18.89
N GLU A 168 -14.36 54.16 -19.94
CA GLU A 168 -14.49 55.03 -21.11
C GLU A 168 -15.78 54.71 -21.89
N ASN A 169 -16.10 53.43 -22.08
CA ASN A 169 -17.34 53.03 -22.76
C ASN A 169 -18.62 53.37 -21.98
N LYS A 170 -18.54 53.56 -20.65
CA LYS A 170 -19.66 54.05 -19.85
C LYS A 170 -19.87 55.57 -19.96
N LYS A 171 -18.81 56.35 -20.28
CA LYS A 171 -18.88 57.81 -20.39
C LYS A 171 -19.56 58.31 -21.65
N TYR A 172 -19.68 57.50 -22.69
CA TYR A 172 -20.27 57.84 -23.99
C TYR A 172 -21.64 57.21 -24.24
N ARG A 173 -22.28 56.64 -23.23
CA ARG A 173 -23.70 56.23 -23.27
C ARG A 173 -24.52 57.22 -22.47
N VAL A 174 -24.80 58.36 -23.10
CA VAL A 174 -25.90 59.32 -22.72
C VAL A 174 -26.77 59.45 -23.94
#